data_b92388e318ce38583df08a26061df684
#
_entry.id   b92388e318ce38583df08a26061df684
#
_cell.length_a   1.000
_cell.length_b   1.000
_cell.length_c   1.000
_cell.angle_alpha   90.00
_cell.angle_beta   90.00
_cell.angle_gamma   90.00
#
_symmetry.space_group_name_H-M   'P 1'
#
loop_
_entity.id
_entity.type
_entity.pdbx_description
1 polymer ?
#
loop_
_entity_poly.entity_id
_entity_poly.type
_entity_poly.pdbx_seq_one_letter_code
_entity_poly.pdbx_strand_id
1 'polypeptide(L)'
;KLLDLPTRIRQKKPIRRKPFDPWFTAPKHPINSFDIDGVIYMGEYDGIYPGPRDIIVTGRSIHTRRETTKMLKAKGIDNPLFMNPKPKDFNDRKQSGQSKAKWFQHLQWLGYKINIHFDDDPIQIGEIKKQCPHIECVHIYHHLVPKE
;
A
#
# COMPACT_ATOMS: atom_id res chain seq x y z
N LYS A 1 -3.03 19.35 -15.75
CA LYS A 1 -3.70 19.16 -15.77
C LYS A 1 -4.35 19.51 -15.80
N LEU A 2 -4.55 19.67 -15.42
CA LEU A 2 -5.46 19.68 -15.41
C LEU A 2 -5.81 20.19 -15.47
N LEU A 3 -5.63 20.48 -15.32
CA LEU A 3 -6.24 20.65 -15.22
C LEU A 3 -6.18 20.99 -15.02
N ASP A 4 -5.71 21.25 -14.92
CA ASP A 4 -5.93 21.20 -14.55
C ASP A 4 -6.06 21.69 -14.19
N LEU A 5 -5.76 22.12 -14.04
CA LEU A 5 -6.20 22.22 -13.55
C LEU A 5 -5.78 22.67 -13.06
N PRO A 6 -5.44 23.08 -13.03
CA PRO A 6 -5.29 23.13 -12.42
C PRO A 6 -4.68 23.01 -11.83
N THR A 7 -4.16 22.72 -11.39
CA THR A 7 -4.08 22.16 -10.84
C THR A 7 -4.02 22.49 -10.36
N ARG A 8 -3.74 22.73 -10.19
CA ARG A 8 -4.17 22.62 -9.75
C ARG A 8 -4.83 22.82 -9.31
N ILE A 9 -4.98 23.08 -9.48
CA ILE A 9 -5.78 22.80 -9.05
C ILE A 9 -5.38 22.19 -8.50
N ARG A 10 -4.85 21.94 -8.20
CA ARG A 10 -4.72 21.18 -7.93
C ARG A 10 -4.46 21.02 -7.03
N GLN A 11 -4.30 20.99 -6.33
CA GLN A 11 -4.42 20.45 -5.72
C GLN A 11 -5.04 20.34 -4.73
N LYS A 12 -5.31 20.79 -4.57
CA LYS A 12 -6.38 20.35 -3.87
C LYS A 12 -6.51 18.84 -3.84
N LYS A 13 -7.09 18.32 -2.83
CA LYS A 13 -7.13 16.91 -2.67
C LYS A 13 -8.04 16.30 -3.72
N PRO A 14 -7.53 15.45 -4.52
CA PRO A 14 -8.34 14.89 -5.57
C PRO A 14 -9.47 14.03 -5.04
N ILE A 15 -10.58 14.07 -5.73
CA ILE A 15 -11.68 13.17 -5.48
C ILE A 15 -11.26 11.80 -5.96
N ARG A 16 -11.57 10.78 -5.16
CA ARG A 16 -11.28 9.42 -5.57
C ARG A 16 -12.10 9.06 -6.78
N ARG A 17 -11.45 8.55 -7.80
CA ARG A 17 -12.11 8.17 -9.03
C ARG A 17 -12.52 6.70 -8.98
N LYS A 18 -13.61 6.39 -9.65
CA LYS A 18 -14.15 5.04 -9.71
C LYS A 18 -13.80 4.40 -11.04
N PRO A 19 -13.88 3.07 -11.16
CA PRO A 19 -13.49 2.41 -12.40
C PRO A 19 -14.24 2.89 -13.63
N PHE A 20 -15.50 3.27 -13.45
CA PHE A 20 -16.33 3.75 -14.55
C PHE A 20 -16.21 5.25 -14.76
N ASP A 21 -15.38 5.95 -13.98
CA ASP A 21 -15.13 7.37 -14.17
C ASP A 21 -14.33 7.55 -15.46
N PRO A 22 -14.83 8.33 -16.43
CA PRO A 22 -14.12 8.48 -17.69
C PRO A 22 -12.77 9.17 -17.56
N TRP A 23 -12.53 9.84 -16.43
CA TRP A 23 -11.24 10.48 -16.18
C TRP A 23 -10.23 9.59 -15.49
N PHE A 24 -10.66 8.42 -15.05
CA PHE A 24 -9.76 7.49 -14.41
C PHE A 24 -8.77 6.90 -15.41
N THR A 25 -7.52 6.89 -15.05
CA THR A 25 -6.46 6.26 -15.84
C THR A 25 -5.53 5.52 -14.90
N ALA A 26 -5.50 4.20 -15.03
CA ALA A 26 -4.58 3.39 -14.26
C ALA A 26 -3.15 3.61 -14.76
N PRO A 27 -2.14 3.45 -13.90
CA PRO A 27 -0.75 3.50 -14.33
C PRO A 27 -0.48 2.45 -15.41
N LYS A 28 0.24 2.86 -16.45
CA LYS A 28 0.54 1.96 -17.58
C LYS A 28 1.68 1.01 -17.29
N HIS A 29 2.55 1.37 -16.36
CA HIS A 29 3.72 0.57 -16.01
C HIS A 29 3.42 -0.32 -14.83
N PRO A 30 4.04 -1.50 -14.77
CA PRO A 30 3.98 -2.30 -13.56
C PRO A 30 4.53 -1.49 -12.38
N ILE A 31 3.89 -1.65 -11.24
CA ILE A 31 4.31 -0.98 -10.01
C ILE A 31 4.57 -2.02 -8.95
N ASN A 32 5.31 -1.60 -7.92
CA ASN A 32 5.56 -2.44 -6.77
C ASN A 32 4.78 -1.94 -5.58
N SER A 33 4.52 -2.83 -4.64
CA SER A 33 3.79 -2.54 -3.42
C SER A 33 4.70 -2.78 -2.23
N PHE A 34 4.59 -1.94 -1.23
CA PHE A 34 5.44 -2.01 -0.03
C PHE A 34 4.57 -2.05 1.21
N ASP A 35 4.89 -3.00 2.10
CA ASP A 35 4.35 -2.96 3.45
C ASP A 35 5.07 -1.86 4.24
N ILE A 36 4.53 -1.49 5.39
CA ILE A 36 5.15 -0.48 6.24
C ILE A 36 6.02 -1.14 7.31
N ASP A 37 5.40 -1.85 8.23
CA ASP A 37 6.16 -2.39 9.38
C ASP A 37 7.03 -3.55 8.93
N GLY A 38 8.34 -3.40 9.11
CA GLY A 38 9.31 -4.38 8.69
C GLY A 38 9.78 -4.24 7.24
N VAL A 39 9.34 -3.20 6.54
CA VAL A 39 9.81 -2.89 5.18
C VAL A 39 10.23 -1.43 5.11
N ILE A 40 9.28 -0.52 5.16
CA ILE A 40 9.56 0.93 5.18
C ILE A 40 10.01 1.35 6.56
N TYR A 41 9.27 0.94 7.58
CA TYR A 41 9.57 1.27 8.97
C TYR A 41 10.36 0.13 9.61
N MET A 42 11.58 0.42 10.01
CA MET A 42 12.50 -0.54 10.60
C MET A 42 13.03 -0.04 11.96
N GLY A 43 12.18 0.63 12.72
CA GLY A 43 12.57 1.19 14.00
C GLY A 43 13.55 2.34 13.79
N GLU A 44 14.73 2.21 14.39
CA GLU A 44 15.78 3.23 14.26
C GLU A 44 16.61 3.06 12.99
N TYR A 45 16.39 1.99 12.24
CA TYR A 45 17.15 1.73 11.02
C TYR A 45 16.38 2.16 9.79
N ASP A 46 17.10 2.39 8.71
CA ASP A 46 16.47 2.72 7.43
C ASP A 46 15.79 1.49 6.85
N GLY A 47 14.62 1.71 6.27
CA GLY A 47 13.91 0.66 5.59
C GLY A 47 14.12 0.70 4.08
N ILE A 48 13.29 -0.05 3.39
CA ILE A 48 13.24 -0.07 1.93
C ILE A 48 12.07 0.82 1.53
N TYR A 49 12.33 1.86 0.74
CA TYR A 49 11.33 2.86 0.43
C TYR A 49 10.77 2.66 -0.98
N PRO A 50 9.49 2.99 -1.17
CA PRO A 50 8.89 2.88 -2.50
C PRO A 50 9.46 3.90 -3.46
N GLY A 51 9.49 3.54 -4.73
CA GLY A 51 9.85 4.47 -5.80
C GLY A 51 8.69 5.41 -6.11
N PRO A 52 8.90 6.37 -7.03
CA PRO A 52 7.90 7.42 -7.26
C PRO A 52 6.55 6.93 -7.74
N ARG A 53 6.50 5.76 -8.36
CA ARG A 53 5.25 5.23 -8.93
C ARG A 53 4.67 4.08 -8.14
N ASP A 54 5.34 3.70 -7.07
CA ASP A 54 4.93 2.54 -6.28
C ASP A 54 3.82 2.90 -5.29
N ILE A 55 3.22 1.89 -4.71
CA ILE A 55 2.15 2.06 -3.75
C ILE A 55 2.52 1.40 -2.42
N ILE A 56 1.77 1.77 -1.40
CA ILE A 56 1.94 1.20 -0.06
C ILE A 56 0.64 0.50 0.31
N VAL A 57 0.73 -0.79 0.63
CA VAL A 57 -0.40 -1.58 1.08
C VAL A 57 -0.02 -2.20 2.42
N THR A 58 -0.70 -1.77 3.48
CA THR A 58 -0.32 -2.10 4.84
C THR A 58 -1.45 -2.79 5.59
N GLY A 59 -1.08 -3.61 6.57
CA GLY A 59 -2.03 -4.18 7.52
C GLY A 59 -2.43 -3.23 8.62
N ARG A 60 -1.79 -2.05 8.71
CA ARG A 60 -2.18 -1.06 9.71
C ARG A 60 -3.61 -0.62 9.52
N SER A 61 -4.33 -0.48 10.65
CA SER A 61 -5.71 -0.06 10.63
C SER A 61 -5.87 1.37 10.10
N ILE A 62 -6.90 1.58 9.31
CA ILE A 62 -7.24 2.91 8.79
C ILE A 62 -7.46 3.91 9.93
N HIS A 63 -7.78 3.44 11.12
CA HIS A 63 -7.94 4.30 12.29
C HIS A 63 -6.63 4.92 12.75
N THR A 64 -5.49 4.42 12.27
CA THR A 64 -4.16 4.99 12.55
C THR A 64 -3.64 5.82 11.38
N ARG A 65 -4.51 6.19 10.46
CA ARG A 65 -4.09 6.86 9.21
C ARG A 65 -3.32 8.16 9.47
N ARG A 66 -3.79 8.93 10.43
CA ARG A 66 -3.16 10.22 10.72
C ARG A 66 -1.70 10.08 11.12
N GLU A 67 -1.44 9.23 12.10
CA GLU A 67 -0.08 9.02 12.58
C GLU A 67 0.77 8.28 11.56
N THR A 68 0.19 7.36 10.81
CA THR A 68 0.90 6.64 9.75
C THR A 68 1.33 7.61 8.65
N THR A 69 0.41 8.46 8.21
CA THR A 69 0.73 9.45 7.18
C THR A 69 1.80 10.42 7.66
N LYS A 70 1.72 10.84 8.92
CA LYS A 70 2.73 11.74 9.49
C LYS A 70 4.11 11.09 9.49
N MET A 71 4.18 9.83 9.86
CA MET A 71 5.44 9.10 9.87
C MET A 71 6.01 8.98 8.46
N LEU A 72 5.18 8.65 7.48
CA LEU A 72 5.62 8.52 6.09
C LEU A 72 6.11 9.86 5.55
N LYS A 73 5.40 10.94 5.84
CA LYS A 73 5.83 12.28 5.40
C LYS A 73 7.18 12.66 6.00
N ALA A 74 7.41 12.31 7.25
CA ALA A 74 8.70 12.58 7.89
C ALA A 74 9.84 11.86 7.18
N LYS A 75 9.55 10.77 6.48
CA LYS A 75 10.53 10.03 5.67
C LYS A 75 10.57 10.49 4.22
N GLY A 76 9.78 11.51 3.88
CA GLY A 76 9.72 12.01 2.50
C GLY A 76 8.88 11.14 1.58
N ILE A 77 7.97 10.35 2.13
CA ILE A 77 7.14 9.41 1.36
C ILE A 77 5.71 9.93 1.29
N ASP A 78 5.20 10.10 0.07
CA ASP A 78 3.83 10.53 -0.17
C ASP A 78 3.09 9.62 -1.17
N ASN A 79 3.57 8.41 -1.34
CA ASN A 79 2.96 7.43 -2.23
C ASN A 79 1.54 7.07 -1.81
N PRO A 80 0.70 6.62 -2.74
CA PRO A 80 -0.66 6.16 -2.39
C PRO A 80 -0.62 5.10 -1.31
N LEU A 81 -1.48 5.27 -0.31
CA LEU A 81 -1.50 4.44 0.89
C LEU A 81 -2.86 3.74 1.02
N PHE A 82 -2.83 2.43 1.10
CA PHE A 82 -4.02 1.58 1.24
C PHE A 82 -3.93 0.83 2.55
N MET A 83 -4.90 1.03 3.42
CA MET A 83 -4.87 0.56 4.79
C MET A 83 -5.95 -0.45 5.07
N ASN A 84 -5.78 -1.20 6.15
CA ASN A 84 -6.75 -2.18 6.60
C ASN A 84 -7.98 -1.46 7.16
N PRO A 85 -9.18 -1.71 6.63
CA PRO A 85 -10.37 -1.03 7.10
C PRO A 85 -10.82 -1.47 8.49
N LYS A 86 -10.30 -2.57 9.02
CA LYS A 86 -10.71 -3.06 10.33
C LYS A 86 -10.00 -2.31 11.45
N PRO A 87 -10.68 -2.10 12.59
CA PRO A 87 -10.03 -1.55 13.78
C PRO A 87 -8.90 -2.48 14.24
N LYS A 88 -7.91 -1.91 14.93
CA LYS A 88 -6.73 -2.65 15.35
C LYS A 88 -7.10 -3.89 16.19
N ASP A 89 -8.10 -3.77 17.05
CA ASP A 89 -8.50 -4.86 17.94
C ASP A 89 -9.16 -6.03 17.20
N PHE A 90 -9.54 -5.83 15.94
CA PHE A 90 -10.25 -6.84 15.15
C PHE A 90 -9.42 -7.38 14.03
N ASN A 91 -8.11 -7.08 13.99
CA ASN A 91 -7.25 -7.65 12.98
C ASN A 91 -6.15 -8.47 13.64
N ASP A 92 -5.62 -9.40 12.87
CA ASP A 92 -4.45 -10.16 13.24
C ASP A 92 -3.62 -10.31 11.96
N ARG A 93 -2.53 -11.05 12.04
CA ARG A 93 -1.62 -11.18 10.90
C ARG A 93 -2.31 -11.81 9.70
N LYS A 94 -3.16 -12.83 9.93
CA LYS A 94 -3.90 -13.47 8.86
C LYS A 94 -4.91 -12.50 8.24
N GLN A 95 -5.66 -11.80 9.06
CA GLN A 95 -6.64 -10.83 8.59
C GLN A 95 -5.95 -9.69 7.83
N SER A 96 -4.79 -9.25 8.30
CA SER A 96 -4.01 -8.22 7.61
C SER A 96 -3.61 -8.70 6.21
N GLY A 97 -3.18 -9.94 6.08
CA GLY A 97 -2.86 -10.51 4.77
C GLY A 97 -4.07 -10.59 3.86
N GLN A 98 -5.21 -10.97 4.40
CA GLN A 98 -6.46 -11.02 3.63
C GLN A 98 -6.88 -9.63 3.17
N SER A 99 -6.71 -8.63 4.02
CA SER A 99 -7.01 -7.25 3.66
C SER A 99 -6.11 -6.77 2.52
N LYS A 100 -4.81 -7.08 2.59
CA LYS A 100 -3.88 -6.73 1.51
C LYS A 100 -4.29 -7.40 0.21
N ALA A 101 -4.65 -8.67 0.27
CA ALA A 101 -5.07 -9.39 -0.94
C ALA A 101 -6.31 -8.74 -1.58
N LYS A 102 -7.26 -8.31 -0.76
CA LYS A 102 -8.45 -7.62 -1.28
C LYS A 102 -8.09 -6.31 -1.95
N TRP A 103 -7.16 -5.56 -1.37
CA TRP A 103 -6.68 -4.34 -2.00
C TRP A 103 -6.05 -4.63 -3.36
N PHE A 104 -5.20 -5.66 -3.43
CA PHE A 104 -4.57 -6.02 -4.71
C PHE A 104 -5.61 -6.41 -5.75
N GLN A 105 -6.61 -7.20 -5.39
CA GLN A 105 -7.66 -7.58 -6.32
C GLN A 105 -8.42 -6.35 -6.82
N HIS A 106 -8.77 -5.45 -5.91
CA HIS A 106 -9.48 -4.22 -6.27
C HIS A 106 -8.64 -3.33 -7.20
N LEU A 107 -7.38 -3.14 -6.86
CA LEU A 107 -6.48 -2.29 -7.65
C LEU A 107 -6.26 -2.89 -9.03
N GLN A 108 -6.10 -4.19 -9.14
CA GLN A 108 -5.94 -4.85 -10.43
C GLN A 108 -7.21 -4.75 -11.27
N TRP A 109 -8.37 -4.82 -10.62
CA TRP A 109 -9.63 -4.59 -11.31
C TRP A 109 -9.72 -3.18 -11.88
N LEU A 110 -9.13 -2.21 -11.19
CA LEU A 110 -9.05 -0.83 -11.67
C LEU A 110 -8.01 -0.65 -12.78
N GLY A 111 -7.22 -1.67 -13.09
CA GLY A 111 -6.23 -1.61 -14.16
C GLY A 111 -4.78 -1.51 -13.70
N TYR A 112 -4.53 -1.47 -12.41
CA TYR A 112 -3.16 -1.48 -11.90
C TYR A 112 -2.49 -2.81 -12.21
N LYS A 113 -1.21 -2.72 -12.58
CA LYS A 113 -0.38 -3.91 -12.79
C LYS A 113 0.61 -4.00 -11.64
N ILE A 114 0.28 -4.81 -10.64
CA ILE A 114 1.12 -4.96 -9.47
C ILE A 114 2.07 -6.12 -9.73
N ASN A 115 3.37 -5.82 -9.71
CA ASN A 115 4.41 -6.78 -10.05
C ASN A 115 4.94 -7.48 -8.80
N ILE A 116 5.48 -6.72 -7.86
CA ILE A 116 6.14 -7.26 -6.67
C ILE A 116 5.56 -6.59 -5.44
N HIS A 117 5.34 -7.39 -4.40
CA HIS A 117 4.98 -6.89 -3.08
C HIS A 117 6.08 -7.26 -2.09
N PHE A 118 6.58 -6.26 -1.36
CA PHE A 118 7.59 -6.46 -0.32
C PHE A 118 6.92 -6.52 1.04
N ASP A 119 7.16 -7.59 1.77
CA ASP A 119 6.54 -7.83 3.07
C ASP A 119 7.50 -8.60 3.97
N ASP A 120 7.38 -8.40 5.27
CA ASP A 120 8.24 -9.10 6.23
C ASP A 120 7.54 -10.28 6.90
N ASP A 121 6.27 -10.49 6.61
CA ASP A 121 5.46 -11.47 7.33
C ASP A 121 5.05 -12.63 6.44
N PRO A 122 5.61 -13.84 6.69
CA PRO A 122 5.26 -15.01 5.87
C PRO A 122 3.79 -15.40 5.97
N ILE A 123 3.11 -15.10 7.09
CA ILE A 123 1.68 -15.39 7.21
C ILE A 123 0.88 -14.49 6.26
N GLN A 124 1.20 -13.21 6.22
CA GLN A 124 0.52 -12.29 5.33
C GLN A 124 0.84 -12.58 3.87
N ILE A 125 2.09 -12.91 3.58
CA ILE A 125 2.50 -13.33 2.24
C ILE A 125 1.69 -14.56 1.81
N GLY A 126 1.52 -15.52 2.71
CA GLY A 126 0.74 -16.72 2.41
C GLY A 126 -0.70 -16.40 2.03
N GLU A 127 -1.33 -15.48 2.73
CA GLU A 127 -2.70 -15.07 2.41
C GLU A 127 -2.77 -14.35 1.06
N ILE A 128 -1.79 -13.51 0.79
CA ILE A 128 -1.73 -12.80 -0.50
C ILE A 128 -1.58 -13.80 -1.65
N LYS A 129 -0.69 -14.77 -1.51
CA LYS A 129 -0.44 -15.73 -2.58
C LYS A 129 -1.63 -16.66 -2.84
N LYS A 130 -2.45 -16.92 -1.83
CA LYS A 130 -3.69 -17.69 -2.04
C LYS A 130 -4.66 -16.95 -2.96
N GLN A 131 -4.79 -15.65 -2.79
CA GLN A 131 -5.77 -14.83 -3.49
C GLN A 131 -5.22 -14.22 -4.78
N CYS A 132 -3.93 -13.96 -4.82
CA CYS A 132 -3.27 -13.25 -5.91
C CYS A 132 -1.98 -13.99 -6.28
N PRO A 133 -2.08 -15.22 -6.82
CA PRO A 133 -0.89 -16.05 -7.06
C PRO A 133 0.08 -15.46 -8.08
N HIS A 134 -0.38 -14.52 -8.89
CA HIS A 134 0.47 -13.91 -9.92
C HIS A 134 1.30 -12.73 -9.40
N ILE A 135 1.07 -12.30 -8.16
CA ILE A 135 1.90 -11.25 -7.57
C ILE A 135 3.11 -11.91 -6.92
N GLU A 136 4.29 -11.46 -7.33
CA GLU A 136 5.54 -11.92 -6.72
C GLU A 136 5.68 -11.27 -5.36
N CYS A 137 5.89 -12.06 -4.32
CA CYS A 137 6.12 -11.53 -2.97
C CYS A 137 7.56 -11.74 -2.58
N VAL A 138 8.22 -10.66 -2.17
CA VAL A 138 9.58 -10.72 -1.67
C VAL A 138 9.51 -10.64 -0.14
N HIS A 139 10.01 -11.66 0.52
CA HIS A 139 10.02 -11.76 1.97
C HIS A 139 11.27 -11.07 2.53
N ILE A 140 11.05 -10.04 3.33
CA ILE A 140 12.13 -9.33 4.02
C ILE A 140 12.28 -9.95 5.40
N TYR A 141 13.39 -10.63 5.63
CA TYR A 141 13.64 -11.28 6.90
C TYR A 141 14.39 -10.36 7.85
N HIS A 142 13.85 -10.16 9.06
CA HIS A 142 14.47 -9.33 10.09
C HIS A 142 13.86 -9.62 11.45
N HIS A 143 14.50 -9.07 12.48
CA HIS A 143 13.99 -9.11 13.86
C HIS A 143 13.98 -7.70 14.47
N LEU A 144 13.81 -6.66 13.66
CA LEU A 144 13.98 -5.28 14.11
C LEU A 144 12.72 -4.65 14.66
N VAL A 145 11.56 -5.04 14.13
CA VAL A 145 10.28 -4.51 14.57
C VAL A 145 9.24 -5.63 14.59
N PRO A 146 8.18 -5.48 15.44
CA PRO A 146 7.10 -6.47 15.45
C PRO A 146 6.30 -6.46 14.15
N LYS A 147 5.72 -7.59 13.83
CA LYS A 147 4.86 -7.71 12.64
C LYS A 147 3.46 -7.22 12.93
N GLU A 148 2.89 -6.57 11.96
CA GLU A 148 1.52 -6.10 12.02
C GLU A 148 0.62 -6.98 11.16
#